data_789de4f380d92b0306aff5e63afc958b
#
_entry.id   789de4f380d92b0306aff5e63afc958b
#
_cell.length_a   1.000
_cell.length_b   1.000
_cell.length_c   1.000
_cell.angle_alpha   90.00
_cell.angle_beta   90.00
_cell.angle_gamma   90.00
#
_symmetry.space_group_name_H-M   'P 1'
#
loop_
_entity.id
_entity.type
_entity.pdbx_description
1 polymer ?
#
loop_
_entity_poly.entity_id
_entity_poly.type
_entity_poly.pdbx_seq_one_letter_code
_entity_poly.pdbx_strand_id
1 'polypeptide(L)'
;GIFVGSSATRADIKAYSKFEVGYGMMPYWDDVPGAPQNSIIGGATLWVLRDRPSEEYRGVAKFFAFLSKPEVQAAWHQNTGYLPITRAAYELTRSQGFYDANPGAAISIEQITLHPPTENSKGIRLGSMVLIRDAIEDELEQAFGAKKPAQAALDSAVERGNRLLRQFERASPDR
;
A
#
# COMPACT_ATOMS: atom_id res chain seq x y z
N GLY A 1 1.70 10.40 20.66
CA GLY A 1 1.07 10.76 19.38
C GLY A 1 0.71 9.53 18.57
N ILE A 2 -0.06 9.70 17.53
CA ILE A 2 -0.46 8.65 16.57
C ILE A 2 0.15 9.00 15.23
N PHE A 3 0.75 8.02 14.58
CA PHE A 3 1.28 8.13 13.22
C PHE A 3 0.64 7.03 12.35
N VAL A 4 0.18 7.40 11.17
CA VAL A 4 -0.35 6.47 10.19
C VAL A 4 0.66 6.32 9.05
N GLY A 5 1.04 5.10 8.73
CA GLY A 5 2.06 4.85 7.73
C GLY A 5 2.00 3.47 7.11
N SER A 6 2.87 3.23 6.15
CA SER A 6 3.03 1.93 5.50
C SER A 6 3.67 0.91 6.43
N SER A 7 3.31 -0.37 6.32
CA SER A 7 4.01 -1.47 7.00
C SER A 7 5.51 -1.53 6.66
N ALA A 8 5.90 -1.06 5.47
CA ALA A 8 7.29 -1.00 5.04
C ALA A 8 8.15 -0.03 5.87
N THR A 9 7.55 0.96 6.55
CA THR A 9 8.30 1.90 7.42
C THR A 9 8.53 1.37 8.83
N ARG A 10 7.99 0.20 9.18
CA ARG A 10 8.08 -0.35 10.54
C ARG A 10 9.52 -0.55 11.02
N ALA A 11 10.39 -1.04 10.16
CA ALA A 11 11.79 -1.27 10.51
C ALA A 11 12.51 0.03 10.84
N ASP A 12 12.28 1.08 10.04
CA ASP A 12 12.88 2.40 10.25
C ASP A 12 12.33 3.05 11.52
N ILE A 13 11.01 3.00 11.75
CA ILE A 13 10.39 3.51 12.97
C ILE A 13 11.03 2.85 14.19
N LYS A 14 11.17 1.52 14.19
CA LYS A 14 11.80 0.77 15.28
C LYS A 14 13.26 1.17 15.48
N ALA A 15 14.01 1.39 14.40
CA ALA A 15 15.44 1.72 14.47
C ALA A 15 15.70 3.15 14.98
N TYR A 16 14.85 4.11 14.63
CA TYR A 16 15.05 5.52 14.94
C TYR A 16 14.29 6.01 16.17
N SER A 17 13.27 5.29 16.62
CA SER A 17 12.53 5.66 17.82
C SER A 17 13.35 5.41 19.09
N LYS A 18 13.37 6.42 19.98
CA LYS A 18 14.00 6.34 21.31
C LYS A 18 12.99 6.04 22.41
N PHE A 19 11.83 5.55 22.07
CA PHE A 19 10.72 5.22 22.94
C PHE A 19 10.03 3.95 22.43
N GLU A 20 9.23 3.33 23.29
CA GLU A 20 8.45 2.16 22.90
C GLU A 20 7.34 2.53 21.91
N VAL A 21 7.23 1.76 20.82
CA VAL A 21 6.26 1.97 19.75
C VAL A 21 5.27 0.81 19.73
N GLY A 22 4.00 1.12 19.95
CA GLY A 22 2.89 0.19 19.74
C GLY A 22 2.39 0.25 18.29
N TYR A 23 1.78 -0.84 17.84
CA TYR A 23 1.18 -0.95 16.50
C TYR A 23 -0.28 -1.35 16.63
N GLY A 24 -1.13 -0.84 15.77
CA GLY A 24 -2.55 -1.14 15.73
C GLY A 24 -3.10 -1.08 14.30
N MET A 25 -4.27 -1.64 14.11
CA MET A 25 -5.03 -1.47 12.89
C MET A 25 -5.41 0.00 12.67
N MET A 26 -5.73 0.36 11.44
CA MET A 26 -6.28 1.68 11.14
C MET A 26 -7.55 1.91 11.98
N PRO A 27 -7.71 3.09 12.59
CA PRO A 27 -8.92 3.41 13.33
C PRO A 27 -10.15 3.39 12.41
N TYR A 28 -11.28 3.03 12.97
CA TYR A 28 -12.55 2.95 12.26
C TYR A 28 -13.71 3.39 13.19
N TRP A 29 -14.84 3.68 12.61
CA TRP A 29 -16.08 3.98 13.35
C TRP A 29 -16.81 2.67 13.61
N ASP A 30 -16.98 2.32 14.86
CA ASP A 30 -17.56 1.05 15.30
C ASP A 30 -19.09 0.98 15.10
N ASP A 31 -19.75 2.12 14.95
CA ASP A 31 -21.17 2.26 14.65
C ASP A 31 -21.50 2.17 13.14
N VAL A 32 -20.47 2.10 12.27
CA VAL A 32 -20.67 1.91 10.83
C VAL A 32 -20.86 0.42 10.51
N PRO A 33 -22.02 0.02 9.94
CA PRO A 33 -22.24 -1.37 9.57
C PRO A 33 -21.15 -1.95 8.67
N GLY A 34 -20.62 -3.09 9.07
CA GLY A 34 -19.53 -3.77 8.34
C GLY A 34 -18.13 -3.24 8.58
N ALA A 35 -17.94 -2.29 9.49
CA ALA A 35 -16.61 -1.86 9.94
C ALA A 35 -15.99 -2.88 10.91
N PRO A 36 -14.65 -2.99 10.96
CA PRO A 36 -13.67 -2.40 10.05
C PRO A 36 -13.64 -3.06 8.67
N GLN A 37 -13.26 -2.31 7.65
CA GLN A 37 -13.06 -2.82 6.30
C GLN A 37 -11.59 -3.16 6.04
N ASN A 38 -11.32 -3.99 5.02
CA ASN A 38 -9.95 -4.25 4.59
C ASN A 38 -9.28 -2.95 4.16
N SER A 39 -8.03 -2.76 4.56
CA SER A 39 -7.18 -1.74 3.93
C SER A 39 -6.82 -2.17 2.51
N ILE A 40 -6.50 -1.20 1.67
CA ILE A 40 -5.97 -1.46 0.33
C ILE A 40 -4.48 -1.79 0.41
N ILE A 41 -4.01 -2.62 -0.53
CA ILE A 41 -2.58 -2.89 -0.67
C ILE A 41 -1.91 -1.76 -1.47
N GLY A 42 -0.73 -1.35 -1.00
CA GLY A 42 0.21 -0.55 -1.77
C GLY A 42 1.40 -1.41 -2.21
N GLY A 43 2.52 -0.78 -2.51
CA GLY A 43 3.80 -1.44 -2.79
C GLY A 43 4.25 -1.27 -4.23
N ALA A 44 5.04 -2.22 -4.73
CA ALA A 44 5.63 -2.19 -6.05
C ALA A 44 5.39 -3.50 -6.80
N THR A 45 5.36 -3.43 -8.11
CA THR A 45 5.22 -4.59 -8.99
C THR A 45 6.33 -4.62 -10.02
N LEU A 46 6.74 -5.83 -10.41
CA LEU A 46 7.68 -6.05 -11.49
C LEU A 46 6.91 -6.19 -12.80
N TRP A 47 7.37 -5.49 -13.82
CA TRP A 47 6.75 -5.51 -15.14
C TRP A 47 7.73 -6.11 -16.16
N VAL A 48 7.22 -6.94 -17.05
CA VAL A 48 7.99 -7.53 -18.14
C VAL A 48 7.77 -6.72 -19.41
N LEU A 49 8.85 -6.25 -20.00
CA LEU A 49 8.78 -5.56 -21.30
C LEU A 49 8.40 -6.57 -22.37
N ARG A 50 7.48 -6.18 -23.24
CA ARG A 50 7.11 -6.98 -24.42
C ARG A 50 8.16 -6.85 -25.53
N ASP A 51 8.00 -7.67 -26.55
CA ASP A 51 8.84 -7.68 -27.75
C ASP A 51 10.33 -7.99 -27.47
N ARG A 52 10.56 -8.89 -26.49
CA ARG A 52 11.89 -9.42 -26.16
C ARG A 52 12.06 -10.84 -26.69
N PRO A 53 13.31 -11.29 -26.93
CA PRO A 53 13.56 -12.68 -27.32
C PRO A 53 13.02 -13.69 -26.31
N SER A 54 12.53 -14.84 -26.78
CA SER A 54 11.95 -15.89 -25.92
C SER A 54 12.91 -16.38 -24.84
N GLU A 55 14.21 -16.30 -25.09
CA GLU A 55 15.24 -16.66 -24.14
C GLU A 55 15.29 -15.73 -22.93
N GLU A 56 15.10 -14.41 -23.14
CA GLU A 56 15.00 -13.44 -22.06
C GLU A 56 13.74 -13.74 -21.21
N TYR A 57 12.61 -14.06 -21.84
CA TYR A 57 11.39 -14.45 -21.12
C TYR A 57 11.59 -15.71 -20.26
N ARG A 58 12.38 -16.70 -20.72
CA ARG A 58 12.73 -17.84 -19.89
C ARG A 58 13.55 -17.44 -18.67
N GLY A 59 14.47 -16.48 -18.83
CA GLY A 59 15.24 -15.91 -17.72
C GLY A 59 14.34 -15.20 -16.70
N VAL A 60 13.43 -14.33 -17.19
CA VAL A 60 12.45 -13.62 -16.36
C VAL A 60 11.55 -14.60 -15.60
N ALA A 61 11.05 -15.65 -16.27
CA ALA A 61 10.21 -16.66 -15.63
C ALA A 61 10.95 -17.37 -14.48
N LYS A 62 12.22 -17.73 -14.68
CA LYS A 62 13.06 -18.32 -13.63
C LYS A 62 13.27 -17.36 -12.46
N PHE A 63 13.49 -16.07 -12.76
CA PHE A 63 13.64 -15.04 -11.72
C PHE A 63 12.36 -14.87 -10.91
N PHE A 64 11.20 -14.81 -11.55
CA PHE A 64 9.92 -14.71 -10.84
C PHE A 64 9.62 -15.98 -10.03
N ALA A 65 9.94 -17.16 -10.56
CA ALA A 65 9.81 -18.41 -9.83
C ALA A 65 10.73 -18.41 -8.58
N PHE A 66 11.93 -17.88 -8.68
CA PHE A 66 12.83 -17.71 -7.53
C PHE A 66 12.23 -16.75 -6.50
N LEU A 67 11.77 -15.58 -6.91
CA LEU A 67 11.15 -14.59 -6.01
C LEU A 67 9.87 -15.10 -5.34
N SER A 68 9.18 -16.06 -5.97
CA SER A 68 7.94 -16.65 -5.45
C SER A 68 8.17 -17.77 -4.44
N LYS A 69 9.41 -18.18 -4.19
CA LYS A 69 9.72 -19.21 -3.19
C LYS A 69 9.33 -18.74 -1.79
N PRO A 70 8.71 -19.59 -0.96
CA PRO A 70 8.31 -19.19 0.39
C PRO A 70 9.46 -18.64 1.24
N GLU A 71 10.65 -19.20 1.12
CA GLU A 71 11.84 -18.80 1.87
C GLU A 71 12.29 -17.39 1.46
N VAL A 72 12.25 -17.08 0.17
CA VAL A 72 12.62 -15.76 -0.37
C VAL A 72 11.58 -14.72 0.06
N GLN A 73 10.30 -15.05 -0.04
CA GLN A 73 9.20 -14.19 0.38
C GLN A 73 9.21 -13.92 1.90
N ALA A 74 9.47 -14.95 2.71
CA ALA A 74 9.58 -14.82 4.15
C ALA A 74 10.75 -13.90 4.53
N ALA A 75 11.93 -14.12 3.93
CA ALA A 75 13.09 -13.27 4.17
C ALA A 75 12.84 -11.82 3.72
N TRP A 76 12.19 -11.61 2.58
CA TRP A 76 11.84 -10.29 2.10
C TRP A 76 10.90 -9.57 3.07
N HIS A 77 9.80 -10.23 3.47
CA HIS A 77 8.86 -9.71 4.45
C HIS A 77 9.53 -9.30 5.77
N GLN A 78 10.33 -10.20 6.34
CA GLN A 78 10.98 -9.99 7.63
C GLN A 78 11.96 -8.81 7.61
N ASN A 79 12.68 -8.62 6.50
CA ASN A 79 13.71 -7.59 6.38
C ASN A 79 13.16 -6.23 5.93
N THR A 80 12.05 -6.19 5.20
CA THR A 80 11.56 -4.94 4.59
C THR A 80 10.24 -4.44 5.17
N GLY A 81 9.45 -5.31 5.83
CA GLY A 81 8.09 -5.00 6.25
C GLY A 81 7.04 -5.06 5.13
N TYR A 82 7.43 -5.34 3.88
CA TYR A 82 6.47 -5.67 2.82
C TYR A 82 5.74 -6.97 3.14
N LEU A 83 4.48 -7.09 2.74
CA LEU A 83 3.69 -8.27 3.07
C LEU A 83 4.12 -9.49 2.26
N PRO A 84 4.07 -10.71 2.85
CA PRO A 84 4.26 -11.94 2.08
C PRO A 84 3.08 -12.10 1.10
N ILE A 85 3.37 -12.45 -0.15
CA ILE A 85 2.33 -12.57 -1.18
C ILE A 85 1.68 -13.96 -1.25
N THR A 86 2.17 -14.92 -0.47
CA THR A 86 1.64 -16.29 -0.43
C THR A 86 1.39 -16.74 1.01
N ARG A 87 0.38 -17.62 1.18
CA ARG A 87 0.14 -18.26 2.48
C ARG A 87 1.35 -19.06 2.97
N ALA A 88 2.04 -19.75 2.07
CA ALA A 88 3.22 -20.53 2.43
C ALA A 88 4.33 -19.66 3.04
N ALA A 89 4.56 -18.46 2.50
CA ALA A 89 5.52 -17.53 3.08
C ALA A 89 5.08 -16.98 4.44
N TYR A 90 3.77 -16.68 4.58
CA TYR A 90 3.20 -16.28 5.88
C TYR A 90 3.36 -17.37 6.94
N GLU A 91 2.97 -18.61 6.62
CA GLU A 91 3.07 -19.74 7.56
C GLU A 91 4.53 -20.05 7.92
N LEU A 92 5.44 -19.97 6.95
CA LEU A 92 6.87 -20.13 7.22
C LEU A 92 7.35 -19.05 8.18
N THR A 93 7.02 -17.77 7.94
CA THR A 93 7.38 -16.66 8.83
C THR A 93 6.82 -16.88 10.24
N ARG A 94 5.58 -17.35 10.35
CA ARG A 94 4.94 -17.66 11.64
C ARG A 94 5.66 -18.80 12.34
N SER A 95 5.98 -19.89 11.64
CA SER A 95 6.68 -21.05 12.22
C SER A 95 8.09 -20.72 12.71
N GLN A 96 8.71 -19.67 12.16
CA GLN A 96 10.00 -19.13 12.61
C GLN A 96 9.89 -18.28 13.87
N GLY A 97 8.70 -18.06 14.44
CA GLY A 97 8.48 -17.23 15.61
C GLY A 97 8.65 -15.72 15.35
N PHE A 98 8.68 -15.29 14.09
CA PHE A 98 8.96 -13.90 13.75
C PHE A 98 7.91 -12.94 14.31
N TYR A 99 6.63 -13.30 14.27
CA TYR A 99 5.55 -12.43 14.75
C TYR A 99 5.54 -12.33 16.28
N ASP A 100 5.94 -13.38 16.97
CA ASP A 100 6.06 -13.37 18.44
C ASP A 100 7.21 -12.45 18.89
N ALA A 101 8.33 -12.50 18.17
CA ALA A 101 9.49 -11.64 18.41
C ALA A 101 9.31 -10.19 17.90
N ASN A 102 8.33 -9.94 17.04
CA ASN A 102 8.05 -8.63 16.45
C ASN A 102 6.56 -8.28 16.52
N PRO A 103 6.07 -7.93 17.73
CA PRO A 103 4.69 -7.51 17.92
C PRO A 103 4.27 -6.44 16.91
N GLY A 104 3.07 -6.57 16.37
CA GLY A 104 2.53 -5.66 15.35
C GLY A 104 2.93 -5.98 13.90
N ALA A 105 3.88 -6.88 13.65
CA ALA A 105 4.27 -7.23 12.28
C ALA A 105 3.16 -7.97 11.50
N ALA A 106 2.27 -8.67 12.19
CA ALA A 106 1.13 -9.37 11.59
C ALA A 106 -0.06 -8.44 11.29
N ILE A 107 -0.19 -7.31 11.98
CA ILE A 107 -1.38 -6.43 11.92
C ILE A 107 -1.73 -6.03 10.48
N SER A 108 -0.75 -5.71 9.67
CA SER A 108 -0.99 -5.31 8.27
C SER A 108 -1.58 -6.45 7.44
N ILE A 109 -1.19 -7.70 7.72
CA ILE A 109 -1.71 -8.91 7.06
C ILE A 109 -3.14 -9.15 7.54
N GLU A 110 -3.37 -9.09 8.83
CA GLU A 110 -4.69 -9.25 9.44
C GLU A 110 -5.67 -8.23 8.87
N GLN A 111 -5.28 -6.97 8.81
CA GLN A 111 -6.14 -5.89 8.33
C GLN A 111 -6.48 -6.01 6.84
N ILE A 112 -5.54 -6.45 5.99
CA ILE A 112 -5.81 -6.60 4.55
C ILE A 112 -6.62 -7.87 4.22
N THR A 113 -6.63 -8.84 5.12
CA THR A 113 -7.32 -10.13 4.97
C THR A 113 -8.54 -10.30 5.89
N LEU A 114 -8.97 -9.24 6.54
CA LEU A 114 -10.04 -9.26 7.54
C LEU A 114 -11.35 -9.81 6.98
N HIS A 115 -11.68 -9.43 5.76
CA HIS A 115 -12.86 -9.88 5.01
C HIS A 115 -12.48 -10.42 3.63
N PRO A 116 -13.35 -11.20 2.98
CA PRO A 116 -13.19 -11.51 1.56
C PRO A 116 -13.07 -10.24 0.73
N PRO A 117 -12.19 -10.20 -0.29
CA PRO A 117 -11.99 -9.00 -1.09
C PRO A 117 -13.26 -8.63 -1.87
N THR A 118 -13.57 -7.35 -1.91
CA THR A 118 -14.67 -6.77 -2.69
C THR A 118 -14.10 -5.85 -3.78
N GLU A 119 -14.94 -5.33 -4.67
CA GLU A 119 -14.50 -4.33 -5.65
C GLU A 119 -13.90 -3.09 -4.97
N ASN A 120 -14.42 -2.70 -3.83
CA ASN A 120 -13.97 -1.53 -3.08
C ASN A 120 -12.65 -1.77 -2.32
N SER A 121 -12.30 -3.01 -1.98
CA SER A 121 -11.06 -3.35 -1.27
C SER A 121 -9.85 -3.59 -2.18
N LYS A 122 -10.03 -3.53 -3.51
CA LYS A 122 -8.96 -3.73 -4.50
C LYS A 122 -8.14 -2.48 -4.78
N GLY A 123 -8.46 -1.37 -4.15
CA GLY A 123 -7.84 -0.07 -4.41
C GLY A 123 -8.55 0.72 -5.52
N ILE A 124 -8.07 1.93 -5.71
CA ILE A 124 -8.65 2.88 -6.66
C ILE A 124 -7.91 2.79 -7.99
N ARG A 125 -8.64 2.48 -9.06
CA ARG A 125 -8.13 2.52 -10.43
C ARG A 125 -8.56 3.82 -11.09
N LEU A 126 -7.66 4.79 -11.10
CA LEU A 126 -7.95 6.13 -11.60
C LEU A 126 -6.80 6.60 -12.50
N GLY A 127 -7.14 7.17 -13.65
CA GLY A 127 -6.15 7.79 -14.54
C GLY A 127 -5.47 8.97 -13.86
N SER A 128 -4.18 9.16 -14.14
CA SER A 128 -3.37 10.23 -13.53
C SER A 128 -3.34 10.23 -11.99
N MET A 129 -3.56 9.08 -11.35
CA MET A 129 -3.71 8.98 -9.90
C MET A 129 -2.55 9.61 -9.12
N VAL A 130 -1.31 9.47 -9.58
CA VAL A 130 -0.14 10.08 -8.92
C VAL A 130 -0.27 11.60 -8.90
N LEU A 131 -0.54 12.22 -10.05
CA LEU A 131 -0.70 13.68 -10.15
C LEU A 131 -1.90 14.20 -9.35
N ILE A 132 -2.96 13.39 -9.24
CA ILE A 132 -4.12 13.74 -8.41
C ILE A 132 -3.76 13.72 -6.93
N ARG A 133 -2.98 12.74 -6.49
CA ARG A 133 -2.48 12.68 -5.11
C ARG A 133 -1.62 13.90 -4.79
N ASP A 134 -0.69 14.27 -5.67
CA ASP A 134 0.15 15.45 -5.50
C ASP A 134 -0.72 16.71 -5.35
N ALA A 135 -1.76 16.85 -6.19
CA ALA A 135 -2.70 17.96 -6.11
C ALA A 135 -3.48 17.99 -4.78
N ILE A 136 -3.86 16.83 -4.24
CA ILE A 136 -4.53 16.70 -2.93
C ILE A 136 -3.55 17.09 -1.82
N GLU A 137 -2.32 16.59 -1.86
CA GLU A 137 -1.29 16.87 -0.86
C GLU A 137 -0.97 18.36 -0.77
N ASP A 138 -0.76 19.02 -1.91
CA ASP A 138 -0.56 20.47 -1.99
C ASP A 138 -1.68 21.28 -1.31
N GLU A 139 -2.93 20.91 -1.59
CA GLU A 139 -4.08 21.62 -1.03
C GLU A 139 -4.26 21.35 0.47
N LEU A 140 -4.00 20.13 0.92
CA LEU A 140 -4.02 19.80 2.34
C LEU A 140 -2.91 20.52 3.12
N GLU A 141 -1.71 20.65 2.55
CA GLU A 141 -0.65 21.47 3.15
C GLU A 141 -1.07 22.93 3.34
N GLN A 142 -1.79 23.51 2.37
CA GLN A 142 -2.31 24.88 2.50
C GLN A 142 -3.32 24.98 3.65
N ALA A 143 -4.18 23.96 3.81
CA ALA A 143 -5.17 23.95 4.89
C ALA A 143 -4.50 23.74 6.26
N PHE A 144 -3.60 22.77 6.39
CA PHE A 144 -2.88 22.48 7.64
C PHE A 144 -1.95 23.61 8.05
N GLY A 145 -1.37 24.31 7.08
CA GLY A 145 -0.58 25.52 7.30
C GLY A 145 -1.40 26.78 7.59
N ALA A 146 -2.73 26.68 7.75
CA ALA A 146 -3.67 27.78 7.94
C ALA A 146 -3.61 28.88 6.85
N LYS A 147 -3.14 28.53 5.64
CA LYS A 147 -3.05 29.44 4.50
C LYS A 147 -4.34 29.47 3.68
N LYS A 148 -5.18 28.44 3.81
CA LYS A 148 -6.44 28.28 3.09
C LYS A 148 -7.48 27.63 4.00
N PRO A 149 -8.76 28.04 3.98
CA PRO A 149 -9.82 27.32 4.67
C PRO A 149 -9.94 25.87 4.15
N ALA A 150 -10.23 24.91 5.04
CA ALA A 150 -10.28 23.49 4.69
C ALA A 150 -11.25 23.21 3.53
N GLN A 151 -12.46 23.77 3.55
CA GLN A 151 -13.41 23.60 2.46
C GLN A 151 -12.86 24.11 1.12
N ALA A 152 -12.26 25.28 1.09
CA ALA A 152 -11.67 25.84 -0.13
C ALA A 152 -10.49 25.01 -0.65
N ALA A 153 -9.71 24.37 0.24
CA ALA A 153 -8.65 23.46 -0.14
C ALA A 153 -9.23 22.18 -0.79
N LEU A 154 -10.28 21.60 -0.19
CA LEU A 154 -10.94 20.42 -0.74
C LEU A 154 -11.59 20.71 -2.10
N ASP A 155 -12.28 21.85 -2.25
CA ASP A 155 -12.89 22.26 -3.52
C ASP A 155 -11.82 22.43 -4.61
N SER A 156 -10.71 23.08 -4.28
CA SER A 156 -9.55 23.20 -5.17
C SER A 156 -8.96 21.84 -5.58
N ALA A 157 -8.80 20.92 -4.62
CA ALA A 157 -8.29 19.58 -4.89
C ALA A 157 -9.20 18.81 -5.86
N VAL A 158 -10.52 18.89 -5.66
CA VAL A 158 -11.53 18.29 -6.56
C VAL A 158 -11.43 18.91 -7.96
N GLU A 159 -11.35 20.22 -8.07
CA GLU A 159 -11.24 20.89 -9.36
C GLU A 159 -9.96 20.53 -10.12
N ARG A 160 -8.80 20.52 -9.42
CA ARG A 160 -7.51 20.11 -9.98
C ARG A 160 -7.53 18.65 -10.41
N GLY A 161 -8.05 17.76 -9.57
CA GLY A 161 -8.20 16.34 -9.86
C GLY A 161 -9.06 16.08 -11.09
N ASN A 162 -10.21 16.73 -11.19
CA ASN A 162 -11.11 16.61 -12.33
C ASN A 162 -10.47 17.13 -13.64
N ARG A 163 -9.63 18.15 -13.60
CA ARG A 163 -8.88 18.61 -14.78
C ARG A 163 -7.90 17.53 -15.25
N LEU A 164 -7.17 16.89 -14.34
CA LEU A 164 -6.23 15.80 -14.64
C LEU A 164 -6.94 14.58 -15.22
N LEU A 165 -8.10 14.22 -14.68
CA LEU A 165 -8.92 13.13 -15.23
C LEU A 165 -9.36 13.41 -16.66
N ARG A 166 -9.88 14.61 -16.94
CA ARG A 166 -10.27 14.99 -18.31
C ARG A 166 -9.10 15.05 -19.28
N GLN A 167 -7.90 15.38 -18.81
CA GLN A 167 -6.69 15.32 -19.64
C GLN A 167 -6.31 13.87 -19.96
N PHE A 168 -6.37 12.99 -18.97
CA PHE A 168 -6.10 11.57 -19.13
C PHE A 168 -7.10 10.91 -20.11
N GLU A 169 -8.38 11.20 -19.95
CA GLU A 169 -9.46 10.70 -20.82
C GLU A 169 -9.22 11.10 -22.30
N ARG A 170 -8.88 12.36 -22.55
CA ARG A 170 -8.57 12.84 -23.90
C ARG A 170 -7.29 12.23 -24.49
N ALA A 171 -6.31 11.91 -23.65
CA ALA A 171 -5.06 11.30 -24.08
C ALA A 171 -5.15 9.77 -24.25
N SER A 172 -6.22 9.14 -23.77
CA SER A 172 -6.40 7.68 -23.76
C SER A 172 -7.83 7.28 -24.22
N PRO A 173 -8.25 7.63 -25.41
CA PRO A 173 -9.64 7.45 -25.87
C PRO A 173 -10.07 5.98 -25.97
N ASP A 174 -9.12 5.03 -26.08
CA ASP A 174 -9.38 3.61 -26.29
C ASP A 174 -9.19 2.73 -25.04
N ARG A 175 -9.29 3.30 -23.84
CA ARG A 175 -9.10 2.57 -22.57
C ARG A 175 -10.30 2.60 -21.66
#